data_099d5654f74ec33b4c4b78fe09cb88bc
#
_entry.id   099d5654f74ec33b4c4b78fe09cb88bc
#
_cell.length_a   1.000
_cell.length_b   1.000
_cell.length_c   1.000
_cell.angle_alpha   90.00
_cell.angle_beta   90.00
_cell.angle_gamma   90.00
#
_symmetry.space_group_name_H-M   'P 1'
#
loop_
_entity.id
_entity.type
_entity.pdbx_description
1 polymer ?
#
loop_
_entity_poly.entity_id
_entity_poly.type
_entity_poly.pdbx_seq_one_letter_code
_entity_poly.pdbx_strand_id
1 'polypeptide(L)'
;MLVSWIANTPDTIPANASHVVGAGALVIKKSTREVLVVQERSGFFKDKNVWKLPTGVINEGEDIWTGVAREVEEETGIIADFVEVLAFRQSHKAILKKKTDLFFLCVLSPRSYDITEQKSEILEAKWMPIQEYVDQQWNKKNEMFKFMANICQKKCEEVYLGFSIVPTTTSSGKESFIYCNADHANRLKAMCDQASASH
;
A
#
# COMPACT_ATOMS: atom_id res chain seq x y z
N MET A 1 20.62 -11.80 -7.83
CA MET A 1 22.00 -12.21 -7.46
C MET A 1 21.96 -13.68 -7.07
N LEU A 2 22.83 -14.51 -7.64
CA LEU A 2 23.01 -15.90 -7.24
C LEU A 2 24.20 -15.95 -6.27
N VAL A 3 23.99 -16.52 -5.09
CA VAL A 3 25.03 -16.68 -4.07
C VAL A 3 25.11 -18.17 -3.72
N SER A 4 26.31 -18.70 -3.62
CA SER A 4 26.59 -20.07 -3.20
C SER A 4 27.62 -20.07 -2.09
N TRP A 5 27.32 -20.73 -0.98
CA TRP A 5 28.26 -20.96 0.11
C TRP A 5 29.18 -22.12 -0.29
N ILE A 6 30.48 -21.88 -0.37
CA ILE A 6 31.47 -22.87 -0.82
C ILE A 6 32.33 -23.46 0.31
N ALA A 7 32.23 -22.95 1.53
CA ALA A 7 32.96 -23.46 2.67
C ALA A 7 32.29 -24.69 3.28
N ASN A 8 33.08 -25.59 3.89
CA ASN A 8 32.60 -26.78 4.62
C ASN A 8 32.05 -26.45 6.04
N THR A 9 31.62 -25.23 6.25
CA THR A 9 31.02 -24.73 7.50
C THR A 9 29.56 -24.36 7.28
N PRO A 10 28.73 -24.26 8.32
CA PRO A 10 27.37 -23.77 8.19
C PRO A 10 27.33 -22.41 7.45
N ASP A 11 26.38 -22.24 6.54
CA ASP A 11 26.17 -21.00 5.79
C ASP A 11 25.80 -19.86 6.76
N THR A 12 26.61 -18.83 6.82
CA THR A 12 26.42 -17.64 7.65
C THR A 12 26.05 -16.40 6.86
N ILE A 13 25.89 -16.52 5.53
CA ILE A 13 25.42 -15.40 4.71
C ILE A 13 23.96 -15.12 5.06
N PRO A 14 23.59 -13.88 5.42
CA PRO A 14 22.20 -13.51 5.62
C PRO A 14 21.35 -13.85 4.40
N ALA A 15 20.15 -14.38 4.61
CA ALA A 15 19.23 -14.66 3.52
C ALA A 15 19.01 -13.41 2.67
N ASN A 16 19.17 -13.54 1.35
CA ASN A 16 18.92 -12.44 0.41
C ASN A 16 17.46 -12.03 0.47
N ALA A 17 17.17 -10.80 0.86
CA ALA A 17 15.86 -10.18 1.06
C ALA A 17 14.77 -11.17 1.53
N SER A 18 14.48 -11.21 2.81
CA SER A 18 13.48 -12.12 3.41
C SER A 18 12.04 -11.75 3.05
N HIS A 19 11.80 -10.50 2.65
CA HIS A 19 10.48 -9.95 2.36
C HIS A 19 10.41 -9.36 0.96
N VAL A 20 9.20 -9.40 0.39
CA VAL A 20 8.76 -8.53 -0.71
C VAL A 20 7.81 -7.52 -0.10
N VAL A 21 8.00 -6.25 -0.41
CA VAL A 21 7.11 -5.18 0.02
C VAL A 21 6.17 -4.86 -1.13
N GLY A 22 4.86 -4.94 -0.87
CA GLY A 22 3.82 -4.56 -1.81
C GLY A 22 2.91 -3.51 -1.22
N ALA A 23 2.22 -2.76 -2.08
CA ALA A 23 1.23 -1.80 -1.67
C ALA A 23 -0.03 -1.88 -2.53
N GLY A 24 -1.18 -1.57 -1.92
CA GLY A 24 -2.46 -1.39 -2.59
C GLY A 24 -3.00 -0.01 -2.32
N ALA A 25 -3.59 0.61 -3.34
CA ALA A 25 -4.03 1.99 -3.33
C ALA A 25 -5.55 2.12 -3.25
N LEU A 26 -6.07 2.60 -2.14
CA LEU A 26 -7.43 3.14 -2.04
C LEU A 26 -7.42 4.59 -2.54
N VAL A 27 -7.66 4.79 -3.83
CA VAL A 27 -7.78 6.13 -4.43
C VAL A 27 -9.25 6.57 -4.33
N ILE A 28 -9.52 7.65 -3.58
CA ILE A 28 -10.88 8.06 -3.23
C ILE A 28 -11.26 9.34 -3.95
N LYS A 29 -12.32 9.28 -4.76
CA LYS A 29 -13.02 10.46 -5.28
C LYS A 29 -14.08 10.90 -4.27
N LYS A 30 -13.70 11.83 -3.39
CA LYS A 30 -14.51 12.23 -2.22
C LYS A 30 -15.90 12.75 -2.59
N SER A 31 -16.02 13.49 -3.71
CA SER A 31 -17.30 14.11 -4.15
C SER A 31 -18.40 13.08 -4.44
N THR A 32 -18.04 11.91 -4.93
CA THR A 32 -18.97 10.84 -5.34
C THR A 32 -18.89 9.59 -4.47
N ARG A 33 -17.92 9.52 -3.55
CA ARG A 33 -17.57 8.32 -2.76
C ARG A 33 -17.26 7.10 -3.64
N GLU A 34 -16.63 7.35 -4.77
CA GLU A 34 -16.12 6.32 -5.67
C GLU A 34 -14.65 6.03 -5.37
N VAL A 35 -14.25 4.81 -5.63
CA VAL A 35 -12.87 4.34 -5.51
C VAL A 35 -12.39 3.80 -6.85
N LEU A 36 -11.11 4.01 -7.13
CA LEU A 36 -10.49 3.49 -8.33
C LEU A 36 -10.28 1.99 -8.18
N VAL A 37 -10.77 1.23 -9.16
CA VAL A 37 -10.61 -0.22 -9.19
C VAL A 37 -10.15 -0.70 -10.56
N VAL A 38 -9.47 -1.83 -10.58
CA VAL A 38 -8.91 -2.44 -11.78
C VAL A 38 -9.27 -3.92 -11.88
N GLN A 39 -9.29 -4.45 -13.09
CA GLN A 39 -9.29 -5.88 -13.36
C GLN A 39 -7.96 -6.29 -13.99
N GLU A 40 -7.35 -7.34 -13.47
CA GLU A 40 -6.08 -7.86 -13.99
C GLU A 40 -6.28 -8.66 -15.27
N ARG A 41 -5.39 -8.45 -16.24
CA ARG A 41 -5.29 -9.25 -17.45
C ARG A 41 -4.62 -10.60 -17.20
N SER A 42 -3.78 -10.67 -16.19
CA SER A 42 -2.99 -11.85 -15.80
C SER A 42 -3.03 -12.06 -14.28
N GLY A 43 -2.42 -13.14 -13.78
CA GLY A 43 -2.32 -13.39 -12.35
C GLY A 43 -3.52 -14.12 -11.74
N PHE A 44 -3.64 -14.03 -10.43
CA PHE A 44 -4.62 -14.81 -9.66
C PHE A 44 -6.08 -14.45 -9.96
N PHE A 45 -6.36 -13.20 -10.30
CA PHE A 45 -7.71 -12.70 -10.56
C PHE A 45 -8.14 -12.76 -12.03
N LYS A 46 -7.24 -13.19 -12.93
CA LYS A 46 -7.57 -13.37 -14.34
C LYS A 46 -8.86 -14.19 -14.51
N ASP A 47 -9.74 -13.75 -15.39
CA ASP A 47 -11.01 -14.39 -15.76
C ASP A 47 -12.02 -14.60 -14.61
N LYS A 48 -11.77 -14.00 -13.42
CA LYS A 48 -12.68 -14.12 -12.27
C LYS A 48 -13.69 -12.99 -12.13
N ASN A 49 -13.64 -12.02 -13.00
CA ASN A 49 -14.50 -10.81 -12.93
C ASN A 49 -14.46 -10.12 -11.56
N VAL A 50 -13.26 -10.06 -10.96
CA VAL A 50 -13.03 -9.40 -9.66
C VAL A 50 -12.41 -8.05 -9.88
N TRP A 51 -13.00 -7.03 -9.29
CA TRP A 51 -12.45 -5.69 -9.21
C TRP A 51 -11.61 -5.57 -7.95
N LYS A 52 -10.35 -5.21 -8.11
CA LYS A 52 -9.42 -4.99 -7.00
C LYS A 52 -8.95 -3.53 -6.97
N LEU A 53 -8.39 -3.11 -5.86
CA LEU A 53 -7.63 -1.86 -5.81
C LEU A 53 -6.36 -1.99 -6.67
N PRO A 54 -5.84 -0.92 -7.28
CA PRO A 54 -4.51 -0.91 -7.89
C PRO A 54 -3.46 -1.39 -6.89
N THR A 55 -2.55 -2.27 -7.33
CA THR A 55 -1.53 -2.85 -6.43
C THR A 55 -0.24 -3.12 -7.17
N GLY A 56 0.88 -2.89 -6.50
CA GLY A 56 2.17 -3.24 -7.07
C GLY A 56 3.25 -3.48 -6.02
N VAL A 57 4.47 -3.73 -6.50
CA VAL A 57 5.64 -3.98 -5.68
C VAL A 57 6.42 -2.69 -5.47
N ILE A 58 6.83 -2.45 -4.24
CA ILE A 58 7.73 -1.33 -3.92
C ILE A 58 9.15 -1.73 -4.31
N ASN A 59 9.80 -0.91 -5.11
CA ASN A 59 11.14 -1.16 -5.62
C ASN A 59 12.21 -1.01 -4.54
N GLU A 60 13.39 -1.56 -4.78
CA GLU A 60 14.54 -1.40 -3.89
C GLU A 60 14.92 0.09 -3.75
N GLY A 61 14.99 0.59 -2.53
CA GLY A 61 15.29 2.00 -2.25
C GLY A 61 14.13 2.98 -2.48
N GLU A 62 12.96 2.48 -2.82
CA GLU A 62 11.75 3.30 -3.01
C GLU A 62 10.94 3.39 -1.72
N ASP A 63 10.45 4.59 -1.40
CA ASP A 63 9.53 4.78 -0.28
C ASP A 63 8.12 4.24 -0.63
N ILE A 64 7.41 3.71 0.36
CA ILE A 64 6.06 3.14 0.19
C ILE A 64 5.11 4.15 -0.47
N TRP A 65 5.16 5.40 -0.01
CA TRP A 65 4.27 6.46 -0.50
C TRP A 65 4.56 6.84 -1.96
N THR A 66 5.82 6.77 -2.39
CA THR A 66 6.22 7.01 -3.78
C THR A 66 5.82 5.83 -4.66
N GLY A 67 6.14 4.61 -4.22
CA GLY A 67 5.88 3.41 -4.98
C GLY A 67 4.40 3.14 -5.22
N VAL A 68 3.55 3.35 -4.20
CA VAL A 68 2.10 3.16 -4.38
C VAL A 68 1.48 4.20 -5.33
N ALA A 69 1.98 5.44 -5.34
CA ALA A 69 1.52 6.47 -6.27
C ALA A 69 1.96 6.14 -7.70
N ARG A 70 3.21 5.68 -7.89
CA ARG A 70 3.74 5.21 -9.18
C ARG A 70 2.90 4.07 -9.76
N GLU A 71 2.58 3.05 -8.96
CA GLU A 71 1.76 1.91 -9.41
C GLU A 71 0.36 2.35 -9.87
N VAL A 72 -0.26 3.30 -9.16
CA VAL A 72 -1.56 3.87 -9.58
C VAL A 72 -1.43 4.56 -10.94
N GLU A 73 -0.39 5.37 -11.13
CA GLU A 73 -0.15 6.08 -12.39
C GLU A 73 0.18 5.10 -13.53
N GLU A 74 1.04 4.12 -13.30
CA GLU A 74 1.41 3.10 -14.28
C GLU A 74 0.20 2.24 -14.70
N GLU A 75 -0.61 1.75 -13.76
CA GLU A 75 -1.76 0.90 -14.06
C GLU A 75 -2.93 1.66 -14.70
N THR A 76 -3.17 2.93 -14.33
CA THR A 76 -4.43 3.63 -14.63
C THR A 76 -4.28 5.04 -15.23
N GLY A 77 -3.07 5.59 -15.32
CA GLY A 77 -2.84 6.97 -15.74
C GLY A 77 -3.30 8.03 -14.73
N ILE A 78 -3.83 7.62 -13.56
CA ILE A 78 -4.30 8.55 -12.54
C ILE A 78 -3.14 9.07 -11.70
N ILE A 79 -2.94 10.38 -11.70
CA ILE A 79 -2.00 11.05 -10.81
C ILE A 79 -2.67 11.25 -9.46
N ALA A 80 -2.06 10.77 -8.38
CA ALA A 80 -2.61 10.83 -7.04
C ALA A 80 -1.56 11.12 -5.98
N ASP A 81 -1.95 11.87 -4.94
CA ASP A 81 -1.13 12.15 -3.77
C ASP A 81 -1.38 11.11 -2.68
N PHE A 82 -0.30 10.64 -2.08
CA PHE A 82 -0.38 9.81 -0.89
C PHE A 82 -0.94 10.60 0.31
N VAL A 83 -1.83 9.94 1.07
CA VAL A 83 -2.44 10.52 2.29
C VAL A 83 -1.95 9.81 3.54
N GLU A 84 -2.14 8.49 3.62
CA GLU A 84 -1.78 7.69 4.79
C GLU A 84 -1.75 6.19 4.48
N VAL A 85 -1.12 5.40 5.35
CA VAL A 85 -1.26 3.94 5.39
C VAL A 85 -2.45 3.58 6.28
N LEU A 86 -3.44 2.84 5.76
CA LEU A 86 -4.59 2.38 6.55
C LEU A 86 -4.27 1.16 7.41
N ALA A 87 -3.58 0.20 6.82
CA ALA A 87 -3.26 -1.06 7.44
C ALA A 87 -2.06 -1.69 6.74
N PHE A 88 -1.41 -2.64 7.39
CA PHE A 88 -0.46 -3.54 6.74
C PHE A 88 -0.70 -4.97 7.21
N ARG A 89 -0.33 -5.92 6.37
CA ARG A 89 -0.37 -7.35 6.71
C ARG A 89 0.94 -8.02 6.37
N GLN A 90 1.29 -9.02 7.15
CA GLN A 90 2.35 -9.96 6.83
C GLN A 90 1.73 -11.28 6.38
N SER A 91 2.24 -11.85 5.31
CA SER A 91 1.82 -13.14 4.80
C SER A 91 3.01 -13.98 4.38
N HIS A 92 3.01 -15.25 4.75
CA HIS A 92 4.10 -16.16 4.43
C HIS A 92 3.72 -17.02 3.21
N LYS A 93 4.65 -17.18 2.26
CA LYS A 93 4.50 -18.05 1.07
C LYS A 93 3.38 -17.65 0.09
N ALA A 94 2.91 -16.40 0.12
CA ALA A 94 1.77 -16.00 -0.69
C ALA A 94 2.12 -15.82 -2.18
N ILE A 95 3.15 -15.04 -2.49
CA ILE A 95 3.52 -14.70 -3.88
C ILE A 95 4.77 -15.47 -4.32
N LEU A 96 5.79 -15.50 -3.49
CA LEU A 96 7.03 -16.21 -3.77
C LEU A 96 7.25 -17.28 -2.70
N LYS A 97 7.34 -18.55 -3.09
CA LYS A 97 7.44 -19.73 -2.20
C LYS A 97 8.47 -19.63 -1.07
N LYS A 98 9.44 -18.71 -1.15
CA LYS A 98 10.54 -18.54 -0.20
C LYS A 98 10.59 -17.17 0.50
N LYS A 99 9.69 -16.23 0.17
CA LYS A 99 9.70 -14.88 0.74
C LYS A 99 8.41 -14.60 1.49
N THR A 100 8.51 -13.75 2.49
CA THR A 100 7.37 -13.18 3.20
C THR A 100 6.87 -11.97 2.43
N ASP A 101 5.57 -11.83 2.30
CA ASP A 101 4.91 -10.66 1.73
C ASP A 101 4.55 -9.69 2.87
N LEU A 102 4.99 -8.45 2.76
CA LEU A 102 4.61 -7.35 3.63
C LEU A 102 3.81 -6.35 2.78
N PHE A 103 2.50 -6.35 2.94
CA PHE A 103 1.58 -5.59 2.10
C PHE A 103 0.99 -4.41 2.87
N PHE A 104 1.07 -3.21 2.29
CA PHE A 104 0.55 -1.96 2.83
C PHE A 104 -0.71 -1.53 2.07
N LEU A 105 -1.81 -1.28 2.78
CA LEU A 105 -3.01 -0.67 2.23
C LEU A 105 -2.92 0.84 2.46
N CYS A 106 -2.86 1.62 1.37
CA CYS A 106 -2.62 3.05 1.40
C CYS A 106 -3.83 3.83 0.87
N VAL A 107 -4.03 5.06 1.35
CA VAL A 107 -4.99 6.01 0.80
C VAL A 107 -4.28 7.03 -0.06
N LEU A 108 -4.85 7.29 -1.23
CA LEU A 108 -4.41 8.35 -2.12
C LEU A 108 -5.57 9.28 -2.49
N SER A 109 -5.24 10.55 -2.72
CA SER A 109 -6.16 11.58 -3.19
C SER A 109 -5.87 11.88 -4.67
N PRO A 110 -6.82 11.66 -5.59
CA PRO A 110 -6.57 11.84 -7.02
C PRO A 110 -6.44 13.34 -7.36
N ARG A 111 -5.47 13.66 -8.23
CA ARG A 111 -5.35 14.96 -8.90
C ARG A 111 -5.96 14.96 -10.30
N SER A 112 -6.10 13.77 -10.90
CA SER A 112 -6.72 13.57 -12.21
C SER A 112 -7.81 12.51 -12.11
N TYR A 113 -8.71 12.46 -13.08
CA TYR A 113 -9.85 11.53 -13.05
C TYR A 113 -10.02 10.74 -14.35
N ASP A 114 -9.29 11.12 -15.39
CA ASP A 114 -9.34 10.47 -16.71
C ASP A 114 -8.46 9.23 -16.69
N ILE A 115 -9.09 8.07 -16.83
CA ILE A 115 -8.41 6.77 -16.75
C ILE A 115 -7.80 6.44 -18.12
N THR A 116 -6.57 5.98 -18.09
CA THR A 116 -5.84 5.41 -19.23
C THR A 116 -5.19 4.10 -18.79
N GLU A 117 -5.83 2.98 -19.08
CA GLU A 117 -5.37 1.67 -18.65
C GLU A 117 -4.05 1.27 -19.30
N GLN A 118 -3.14 0.71 -18.53
CA GLN A 118 -1.95 0.04 -19.03
C GLN A 118 -2.33 -1.35 -19.57
N LYS A 119 -2.58 -1.43 -20.87
CA LYS A 119 -3.17 -2.61 -21.53
C LYS A 119 -2.36 -3.91 -21.45
N SER A 120 -1.09 -3.86 -21.06
CA SER A 120 -0.28 -5.07 -20.85
C SER A 120 -0.66 -5.81 -19.57
N GLU A 121 -1.09 -5.12 -18.53
CA GLU A 121 -1.37 -5.67 -17.20
C GLU A 121 -2.83 -5.54 -16.78
N ILE A 122 -3.48 -4.44 -17.15
CA ILE A 122 -4.85 -4.11 -16.78
C ILE A 122 -5.80 -4.41 -17.95
N LEU A 123 -6.87 -5.14 -17.64
CA LEU A 123 -7.94 -5.43 -18.58
C LEU A 123 -8.91 -4.26 -18.68
N GLU A 124 -9.29 -3.73 -17.52
CA GLU A 124 -10.23 -2.61 -17.39
C GLU A 124 -9.98 -1.88 -16.06
N ALA A 125 -10.19 -0.57 -16.05
CA ALA A 125 -10.16 0.27 -14.84
C ALA A 125 -11.38 1.19 -14.81
N LYS A 126 -11.92 1.46 -13.63
CA LYS A 126 -13.06 2.37 -13.47
C LYS A 126 -13.14 2.98 -12.07
N TRP A 127 -13.90 4.05 -11.97
CA TRP A 127 -14.41 4.54 -10.69
C TRP A 127 -15.64 3.72 -10.30
N MET A 128 -15.65 3.19 -9.08
CA MET A 128 -16.72 2.33 -8.57
C MET A 128 -17.20 2.86 -7.22
N PRO A 129 -18.52 2.97 -6.98
CA PRO A 129 -19.03 3.30 -5.65
C PRO A 129 -18.45 2.37 -4.59
N ILE A 130 -18.02 2.91 -3.45
CA ILE A 130 -17.37 2.11 -2.38
C ILE A 130 -18.29 0.96 -1.92
N GLN A 131 -19.60 1.17 -1.88
CA GLN A 131 -20.53 0.11 -1.49
C GLN A 131 -20.53 -1.06 -2.49
N GLU A 132 -20.48 -0.76 -3.80
CA GLU A 132 -20.37 -1.80 -4.85
C GLU A 132 -19.08 -2.60 -4.71
N TYR A 133 -17.95 -1.91 -4.42
CA TYR A 133 -16.67 -2.56 -4.16
C TYR A 133 -16.74 -3.53 -2.98
N VAL A 134 -17.31 -3.10 -1.85
CA VAL A 134 -17.49 -3.93 -0.64
C VAL A 134 -18.39 -5.11 -0.90
N ASP A 135 -19.47 -4.91 -1.67
CA ASP A 135 -20.51 -5.89 -1.91
C ASP A 135 -20.14 -6.98 -2.92
N GLN A 136 -18.97 -6.90 -3.56
CA GLN A 136 -18.50 -7.94 -4.46
C GLN A 136 -18.53 -9.32 -3.81
N GLN A 137 -18.98 -10.32 -4.55
CA GLN A 137 -19.05 -11.72 -4.10
C GLN A 137 -17.71 -12.24 -3.58
N TRP A 138 -16.61 -11.83 -4.23
CA TRP A 138 -15.26 -12.19 -3.82
C TRP A 138 -14.93 -11.67 -2.42
N ASN A 139 -15.18 -10.38 -2.16
CA ASN A 139 -14.93 -9.76 -0.87
C ASN A 139 -15.77 -10.42 0.23
N LYS A 140 -17.05 -10.70 -0.04
CA LYS A 140 -17.96 -11.33 0.92
C LYS A 140 -17.56 -12.77 1.31
N LYS A 141 -16.98 -13.52 0.38
CA LYS A 141 -16.61 -14.94 0.59
C LYS A 141 -15.24 -15.13 1.27
N ASN A 142 -14.38 -14.11 1.27
CA ASN A 142 -13.03 -14.21 1.79
C ASN A 142 -12.86 -13.25 2.97
N GLU A 143 -12.68 -13.79 4.17
CA GLU A 143 -12.65 -13.03 5.42
C GLU A 143 -11.63 -11.88 5.39
N MET A 144 -10.41 -12.14 4.92
CA MET A 144 -9.37 -11.12 4.81
C MET A 144 -9.78 -9.98 3.86
N PHE A 145 -10.29 -10.31 2.67
CA PHE A 145 -10.74 -9.30 1.71
C PHE A 145 -11.94 -8.53 2.21
N LYS A 146 -12.88 -9.20 2.88
CA LYS A 146 -14.03 -8.58 3.54
C LYS A 146 -13.57 -7.57 4.60
N PHE A 147 -12.59 -7.94 5.42
CA PHE A 147 -12.07 -7.05 6.45
C PHE A 147 -11.36 -5.83 5.84
N MET A 148 -10.51 -6.03 4.82
CA MET A 148 -9.85 -4.94 4.11
C MET A 148 -10.86 -4.00 3.42
N ALA A 149 -11.88 -4.56 2.76
CA ALA A 149 -12.93 -3.76 2.13
C ALA A 149 -13.73 -2.93 3.15
N ASN A 150 -13.98 -3.48 4.34
CA ASN A 150 -14.62 -2.74 5.44
C ASN A 150 -13.74 -1.59 5.95
N ILE A 151 -12.41 -1.78 6.06
CA ILE A 151 -11.48 -0.68 6.38
C ILE A 151 -11.60 0.43 5.34
N CYS A 152 -11.59 0.08 4.04
CA CYS A 152 -11.76 1.04 2.94
C CYS A 152 -13.10 1.81 3.05
N GLN A 153 -14.19 1.11 3.34
CA GLN A 153 -15.50 1.72 3.54
C GLN A 153 -15.48 2.71 4.70
N LYS A 154 -14.96 2.30 5.87
CA LYS A 154 -14.87 3.16 7.05
C LYS A 154 -13.95 4.36 6.83
N LYS A 155 -12.94 4.24 5.98
CA LYS A 155 -12.15 5.39 5.54
C LYS A 155 -12.94 6.35 4.66
N CYS A 156 -13.73 5.86 3.71
CA CYS A 156 -14.61 6.70 2.90
C CYS A 156 -15.72 7.38 3.72
N GLU A 157 -16.08 6.83 4.88
CA GLU A 157 -16.99 7.40 5.87
C GLU A 157 -16.29 8.36 6.86
N GLU A 158 -14.97 8.56 6.72
CA GLU A 158 -14.12 9.38 7.60
C GLU A 158 -14.09 8.92 9.08
N VAL A 159 -14.41 7.64 9.33
CA VAL A 159 -14.44 7.05 10.68
C VAL A 159 -13.09 6.38 11.02
N TYR A 160 -12.36 5.88 10.01
CA TYR A 160 -11.11 5.17 10.21
C TYR A 160 -9.90 6.06 9.94
N LEU A 161 -8.95 6.09 10.88
CA LEU A 161 -7.69 6.81 10.77
C LEU A 161 -6.54 5.80 10.71
N GLY A 162 -5.61 6.04 9.80
CA GLY A 162 -4.41 5.23 9.60
C GLY A 162 -3.16 5.86 10.19
N PHE A 163 -2.03 5.62 9.51
CA PHE A 163 -0.70 6.09 9.88
C PHE A 163 -0.23 7.13 8.87
N SER A 164 0.01 8.36 9.34
CA SER A 164 0.57 9.44 8.53
C SER A 164 2.10 9.39 8.50
N ILE A 165 2.69 9.98 7.47
CA ILE A 165 4.14 10.17 7.36
C ILE A 165 4.56 11.31 8.28
N VAL A 166 5.52 11.04 9.15
CA VAL A 166 6.19 12.05 9.97
C VAL A 166 7.66 12.12 9.53
N PRO A 167 8.08 13.21 8.90
CA PRO A 167 9.48 13.39 8.54
C PRO A 167 10.34 13.54 9.80
N THR A 168 11.50 12.90 9.78
CA THR A 168 12.49 12.90 10.85
C THR A 168 13.90 12.83 10.25
N THR A 169 14.92 12.81 11.10
CA THR A 169 16.32 12.63 10.68
C THR A 169 16.96 11.50 11.47
N THR A 170 17.83 10.76 10.81
CA THR A 170 18.67 9.74 11.46
C THR A 170 19.76 10.39 12.29
N SER A 171 20.44 9.62 13.15
CA SER A 171 21.63 10.05 13.89
C SER A 171 22.76 10.56 12.99
N SER A 172 22.81 10.16 11.74
CA SER A 172 23.77 10.65 10.72
C SER A 172 23.28 11.87 9.94
N GLY A 173 22.12 12.47 10.32
CA GLY A 173 21.56 13.65 9.68
C GLY A 173 20.84 13.40 8.35
N LYS A 174 20.63 12.15 7.97
CA LYS A 174 19.87 11.81 6.75
C LYS A 174 18.38 11.89 7.00
N GLU A 175 17.64 12.34 5.99
CA GLU A 175 16.18 12.31 6.01
C GLU A 175 15.65 10.88 6.23
N SER A 176 14.60 10.75 7.02
CA SER A 176 13.93 9.50 7.34
C SER A 176 12.45 9.76 7.63
N PHE A 177 11.63 8.72 7.56
CA PHE A 177 10.19 8.84 7.75
C PHE A 177 9.69 7.80 8.77
N ILE A 178 8.80 8.24 9.66
CA ILE A 178 8.09 7.38 10.59
C ILE A 178 6.61 7.39 10.23
N TYR A 179 6.01 6.22 10.16
CA TYR A 179 4.57 6.07 9.97
C TYR A 179 3.92 5.91 11.34
N CYS A 180 3.11 6.86 11.75
CA CYS A 180 2.41 6.80 13.03
C CYS A 180 1.01 7.42 12.96
N ASN A 181 0.19 7.15 13.97
CA ASN A 181 -1.17 7.67 14.02
C ASN A 181 -1.16 9.21 14.06
N ALA A 182 -1.89 9.84 13.13
CA ALA A 182 -1.90 11.28 12.93
C ALA A 182 -2.35 12.07 14.17
N ASP A 183 -3.36 11.55 14.91
CA ASP A 183 -3.91 12.24 16.08
C ASP A 183 -2.88 12.39 17.21
N HIS A 184 -1.92 11.48 17.28
CA HIS A 184 -0.87 11.49 18.29
C HIS A 184 0.46 12.09 17.79
N ALA A 185 0.71 12.12 16.49
CA ALA A 185 1.98 12.59 15.92
C ALA A 185 2.31 14.01 16.35
N ASN A 186 1.36 14.95 16.27
CA ASN A 186 1.55 16.34 16.65
C ASN A 186 1.80 16.50 18.16
N ARG A 187 1.14 15.71 18.98
CA ARG A 187 1.34 15.73 20.44
C ARG A 187 2.73 15.21 20.82
N LEU A 188 3.17 14.11 20.20
CA LEU A 188 4.50 13.55 20.42
C LEU A 188 5.59 14.52 19.97
N LYS A 189 5.42 15.20 18.84
CA LYS A 189 6.37 16.20 18.34
C LYS A 189 6.51 17.37 19.31
N ALA A 190 5.40 17.92 19.79
CA ALA A 190 5.41 19.00 20.79
C ALA A 190 6.08 18.59 22.11
N MET A 191 5.93 17.35 22.55
CA MET A 191 6.60 16.81 23.76
C MET A 191 8.12 16.71 23.55
N CYS A 192 8.58 16.29 22.38
CA CYS A 192 10.01 16.22 22.06
C CYS A 192 10.65 17.61 22.00
N ASP A 193 9.95 18.59 21.41
CA ASP A 193 10.43 19.96 21.28
C ASP A 193 10.58 20.63 22.68
N GLN A 194 9.64 20.40 23.59
CA GLN A 194 9.70 20.88 24.97
C GLN A 194 10.85 20.25 25.78
N ALA A 195 11.11 18.97 25.61
CA ALA A 195 12.22 18.29 26.28
C ALA A 195 13.59 18.80 25.79
N SER A 196 13.70 19.18 24.51
CA SER A 196 14.93 19.74 23.94
C SER A 196 15.20 21.19 24.35
N ALA A 197 14.18 21.95 24.73
CA ALA A 197 14.29 23.32 25.21
C ALA A 197 14.67 23.45 26.71
N SER A 198 14.65 22.34 27.45
CA SER A 198 14.94 22.27 28.90
C SER A 198 16.36 21.76 29.20
N HIS A 199 17.21 21.62 28.18
CA HIS A 199 18.64 21.30 28.28
C HIS A 199 19.48 22.35 27.58
#